data_e8b2eb7186d312e835edaa9e214efef4
#
_entry.id   e8b2eb7186d312e835edaa9e214efef4
#
_cell.length_a   1.000
_cell.length_b   1.000
_cell.length_c   1.000
_cell.angle_alpha   90.00
_cell.angle_beta   90.00
_cell.angle_gamma   90.00
#
_symmetry.space_group_name_H-M   'P 1'
#
loop_
_entity.id
_entity.type
_entity.pdbx_description
1 polymer ?
#
loop_
_entity_poly.entity_id
_entity_poly.type
_entity_poly.pdbx_seq_one_letter_code
_entity_poly.pdbx_strand_id
1 'polypeptide(L)'
;MSKTENQSPQQGNLGMEQHNAPSPTKTEPVSPTPSTPQPPVPSAPPAFPVQLKGLESCFISPKKAFIAAGGTEQQFAREVNFAMQAMLNNPYLIDCARQYPDHLVEAIKNVSLTGLTLNPELRLGYLVP
;
A
#
# COMPACT_ATOMS: atom_id res chain seq x y z
N MET A 1 68.47 32.15 -1.81
CA MET A 1 68.40 31.35 -3.04
C MET A 1 67.93 29.96 -2.67
N SER A 2 66.69 29.82 -2.56
CA SER A 2 66.06 28.55 -2.16
C SER A 2 65.45 27.96 -3.37
N LYS A 3 66.02 26.96 -3.87
CA LYS A 3 65.52 26.19 -4.98
C LYS A 3 64.67 25.08 -4.41
N THR A 4 63.44 25.34 -4.28
CA THR A 4 62.48 24.30 -3.90
C THR A 4 62.11 23.57 -5.14
N GLU A 5 62.74 22.49 -5.35
CA GLU A 5 62.34 21.52 -6.35
C GLU A 5 61.20 20.71 -5.78
N ASN A 6 60.05 21.11 -6.12
CA ASN A 6 58.89 20.34 -5.83
C ASN A 6 58.75 19.28 -6.93
N GLN A 7 59.41 18.21 -6.74
CA GLN A 7 59.12 17.00 -7.50
C GLN A 7 57.87 16.38 -6.87
N SER A 8 56.77 16.70 -7.45
CA SER A 8 55.61 15.85 -7.29
C SER A 8 55.95 14.47 -7.82
N PRO A 9 55.91 13.45 -7.01
CA PRO A 9 55.98 12.12 -7.55
C PRO A 9 54.72 11.96 -8.40
N GLN A 10 54.94 11.88 -9.67
CA GLN A 10 53.95 11.30 -10.53
C GLN A 10 53.74 9.88 -10.03
N GLN A 11 52.78 9.75 -9.22
CA GLN A 11 52.19 8.47 -9.11
C GLN A 11 51.61 8.18 -10.47
N GLY A 12 52.36 7.48 -11.25
CA GLY A 12 51.78 6.79 -12.34
C GLY A 12 50.60 6.05 -11.79
N ASN A 13 49.47 6.56 -12.09
CA ASN A 13 48.30 5.82 -11.92
C ASN A 13 48.44 4.63 -12.86
N LEU A 14 49.10 3.65 -12.32
CA LEU A 14 49.11 2.35 -12.93
C LEU A 14 47.66 1.97 -13.06
N GLY A 15 47.24 2.03 -14.29
CA GLY A 15 45.89 1.74 -14.60
C GLY A 15 45.39 0.70 -13.67
N MET A 16 44.51 1.12 -12.85
CA MET A 16 43.60 0.19 -12.25
C MET A 16 43.08 -0.59 -13.42
N GLU A 17 43.78 -1.65 -13.74
CA GLU A 17 43.11 -2.67 -14.46
C GLU A 17 41.95 -3.05 -13.64
N GLN A 18 40.93 -2.34 -13.91
CA GLN A 18 39.63 -2.79 -13.59
C GLN A 18 39.52 -4.13 -14.28
N HIS A 19 39.93 -5.12 -13.58
CA HIS A 19 39.49 -6.44 -13.90
C HIS A 19 38.00 -6.44 -13.69
N ASN A 20 37.37 -5.75 -14.55
CA ASN A 20 36.02 -5.98 -14.82
C ASN A 20 35.97 -7.34 -15.50
N ALA A 21 36.29 -8.33 -14.71
CA ALA A 21 35.94 -9.66 -15.12
C ALA A 21 34.45 -9.60 -15.32
N PRO A 22 33.95 -9.76 -16.55
CA PRO A 22 32.56 -9.99 -16.71
C PRO A 22 32.29 -11.21 -15.86
N SER A 23 31.62 -10.98 -14.76
CA SER A 23 31.03 -12.10 -14.08
C SER A 23 30.29 -12.85 -15.16
N PRO A 24 30.60 -14.10 -15.41
CA PRO A 24 29.73 -14.85 -16.27
C PRO A 24 28.39 -14.70 -15.65
N THR A 25 27.60 -13.91 -16.25
CA THR A 25 26.21 -13.89 -15.97
C THR A 25 25.78 -15.28 -16.33
N LYS A 26 25.81 -16.12 -15.33
CA LYS A 26 25.15 -17.38 -15.44
C LYS A 26 23.71 -16.99 -15.63
N THR A 27 23.37 -16.78 -16.86
CA THR A 27 22.00 -16.69 -17.26
C THR A 27 21.49 -18.07 -16.95
N GLU A 28 21.02 -18.22 -15.74
CA GLU A 28 20.14 -19.32 -15.48
C GLU A 28 19.04 -19.15 -16.49
N PRO A 29 18.82 -20.15 -17.33
CA PRO A 29 17.62 -20.15 -18.12
C PRO A 29 16.51 -20.09 -17.09
N VAL A 30 15.94 -18.91 -16.97
CA VAL A 30 14.67 -18.78 -16.30
C VAL A 30 13.77 -19.70 -17.08
N SER A 31 13.56 -20.87 -16.57
CA SER A 31 12.57 -21.76 -17.10
C SER A 31 11.32 -20.92 -17.17
N PRO A 32 10.72 -20.74 -18.34
CA PRO A 32 9.42 -20.11 -18.39
C PRO A 32 8.56 -20.98 -17.50
N THR A 33 8.29 -20.48 -16.33
CA THR A 33 7.23 -21.04 -15.51
C THR A 33 6.03 -20.97 -16.43
N PRO A 34 5.43 -22.10 -16.80
CA PRO A 34 4.23 -22.04 -17.59
C PRO A 34 3.29 -21.15 -16.81
N SER A 35 3.04 -19.98 -17.33
CA SER A 35 1.96 -19.16 -16.85
C SER A 35 0.74 -20.03 -16.99
N THR A 36 0.35 -20.66 -15.92
CA THR A 36 -0.95 -21.29 -15.84
C THR A 36 -1.90 -20.19 -16.25
N PRO A 37 -2.67 -20.35 -17.34
CA PRO A 37 -3.64 -19.36 -17.71
C PRO A 37 -4.53 -19.20 -16.49
N GLN A 38 -4.33 -18.12 -15.79
CA GLN A 38 -5.20 -17.76 -14.70
C GLN A 38 -6.57 -17.60 -15.34
N PRO A 39 -7.57 -18.40 -14.94
CA PRO A 39 -8.89 -18.26 -15.50
C PRO A 39 -9.27 -16.80 -15.39
N PRO A 40 -9.91 -16.21 -16.41
CA PRO A 40 -10.31 -14.81 -16.35
C PRO A 40 -11.08 -14.65 -15.07
N VAL A 41 -10.49 -13.86 -14.16
CA VAL A 41 -11.19 -13.50 -12.94
C VAL A 41 -12.42 -12.76 -13.42
N PRO A 42 -13.62 -13.29 -13.23
CA PRO A 42 -14.80 -12.54 -13.59
C PRO A 42 -14.68 -11.22 -12.83
N SER A 43 -14.81 -10.11 -13.54
CA SER A 43 -14.90 -8.79 -12.93
C SER A 43 -16.23 -8.68 -12.20
N ALA A 44 -16.44 -9.58 -11.25
CA ALA A 44 -17.52 -9.46 -10.30
C ALA A 44 -17.14 -8.28 -9.40
N PRO A 45 -18.08 -7.37 -9.09
CA PRO A 45 -17.86 -6.39 -8.06
C PRO A 45 -17.37 -7.14 -6.83
N PRO A 46 -16.39 -6.60 -6.07
CA PRO A 46 -15.83 -7.30 -4.94
C PRO A 46 -16.98 -7.76 -4.05
N ALA A 47 -17.17 -9.08 -3.99
CA ALA A 47 -18.22 -9.64 -3.16
C ALA A 47 -17.88 -9.28 -1.72
N PHE A 48 -18.78 -8.57 -1.06
CA PHE A 48 -18.62 -8.27 0.36
C PHE A 48 -18.45 -9.57 1.13
N PRO A 49 -17.49 -9.62 2.06
CA PRO A 49 -17.33 -10.78 2.93
C PRO A 49 -18.65 -11.12 3.64
N VAL A 50 -18.95 -12.40 3.74
CA VAL A 50 -20.20 -12.88 4.37
C VAL A 50 -20.37 -12.32 5.79
N GLN A 51 -19.28 -12.15 6.51
CA GLN A 51 -19.27 -11.59 7.86
C GLN A 51 -19.77 -10.14 7.92
N LEU A 52 -19.60 -9.38 6.85
CA LEU A 52 -20.00 -7.98 6.74
C LEU A 52 -21.36 -7.82 6.05
N LYS A 53 -22.05 -8.92 5.76
CA LYS A 53 -23.39 -8.89 5.15
C LYS A 53 -24.35 -8.07 6.00
N GLY A 54 -25.07 -7.17 5.37
CA GLY A 54 -25.98 -6.23 6.02
C GLY A 54 -25.34 -4.88 6.39
N LEU A 55 -24.03 -4.73 6.24
CA LEU A 55 -23.32 -3.48 6.47
C LEU A 55 -22.88 -2.79 5.17
N GLU A 56 -23.24 -3.33 4.02
CA GLU A 56 -22.83 -2.83 2.70
C GLU A 56 -23.18 -1.35 2.52
N SER A 57 -24.38 -0.96 2.95
CA SER A 57 -24.84 0.43 2.87
C SER A 57 -23.97 1.38 3.70
N CYS A 58 -23.45 0.92 4.84
CA CYS A 58 -22.60 1.72 5.70
C CYS A 58 -21.25 2.03 5.05
N PHE A 59 -20.74 1.13 4.21
CA PHE A 59 -19.52 1.35 3.47
C PHE A 59 -19.72 2.21 2.22
N ILE A 60 -20.91 2.22 1.64
CA ILE A 60 -21.19 2.96 0.39
C ILE A 60 -21.72 4.37 0.71
N SER A 61 -22.56 4.50 1.73
CA SER A 61 -23.23 5.75 2.11
C SER A 61 -22.27 6.93 2.29
N PRO A 62 -21.08 6.81 2.92
CA PRO A 62 -20.18 7.92 3.14
C PRO A 62 -19.45 8.40 1.88
N LYS A 63 -19.53 7.69 0.76
CA LYS A 63 -18.78 8.00 -0.47
C LYS A 63 -18.95 9.46 -0.93
N LYS A 64 -20.19 9.92 -0.99
CA LYS A 64 -20.50 11.29 -1.45
C LYS A 64 -19.89 12.34 -0.52
N ALA A 65 -20.02 12.14 0.77
CA ALA A 65 -19.46 13.04 1.77
C ALA A 65 -17.92 13.00 1.77
N PHE A 66 -17.35 11.82 1.58
CA PHE A 66 -15.90 11.63 1.48
C PHE A 66 -15.31 12.44 0.31
N ILE A 67 -15.93 12.36 -0.87
CA ILE A 67 -15.50 13.09 -2.06
C ILE A 67 -15.71 14.60 -1.88
N ALA A 68 -16.84 15.02 -1.29
CA ALA A 68 -17.12 16.43 -1.01
C ALA A 68 -16.11 17.05 -0.02
N ALA A 69 -15.53 16.24 0.86
CA ALA A 69 -14.48 16.66 1.79
C ALA A 69 -13.08 16.76 1.15
N GLY A 70 -12.96 16.50 -0.16
CA GLY A 70 -11.70 16.58 -0.89
C GLY A 70 -11.01 15.24 -1.15
N GLY A 71 -11.61 14.12 -0.73
CA GLY A 71 -11.14 12.80 -1.04
C GLY A 71 -11.43 12.40 -2.50
N THR A 72 -10.65 11.49 -3.03
CA THR A 72 -10.90 10.90 -4.34
C THR A 72 -11.67 9.59 -4.21
N GLU A 73 -12.31 9.16 -5.30
CA GLU A 73 -13.00 7.88 -5.34
C GLU A 73 -12.04 6.69 -5.08
N GLN A 74 -10.83 6.80 -5.58
CA GLN A 74 -9.81 5.78 -5.38
C GLN A 74 -9.35 5.71 -3.91
N GLN A 75 -9.19 6.86 -3.27
CA GLN A 75 -8.89 6.92 -1.84
C GLN A 75 -10.05 6.31 -1.03
N PHE A 76 -11.27 6.67 -1.36
CA PHE A 76 -12.46 6.11 -0.71
C PHE A 76 -12.48 4.59 -0.78
N ALA A 77 -12.30 4.02 -1.97
CA ALA A 77 -12.28 2.56 -2.16
C ALA A 77 -11.18 1.90 -1.31
N ARG A 78 -10.03 2.52 -1.21
CA ARG A 78 -8.91 2.05 -0.39
C ARG A 78 -9.23 2.09 1.11
N GLU A 79 -9.77 3.19 1.59
CA GLU A 79 -10.13 3.33 3.01
C GLU A 79 -11.25 2.38 3.41
N VAL A 80 -12.24 2.17 2.54
CA VAL A 80 -13.28 1.16 2.75
C VAL A 80 -12.69 -0.25 2.86
N ASN A 81 -11.72 -0.59 2.01
CA ASN A 81 -11.04 -1.87 2.10
C ASN A 81 -10.29 -2.04 3.42
N PHE A 82 -9.61 -1.00 3.90
CA PHE A 82 -8.94 -1.04 5.20
C PHE A 82 -9.94 -1.17 6.36
N ALA A 83 -11.07 -0.46 6.28
CA ALA A 83 -12.13 -0.58 7.28
C ALA A 83 -12.69 -2.01 7.33
N MET A 84 -12.99 -2.60 6.17
CA MET A 84 -13.45 -3.98 6.08
C MET A 84 -12.43 -4.96 6.67
N GLN A 85 -11.14 -4.79 6.33
CA GLN A 85 -10.07 -5.62 6.84
C GLN A 85 -9.94 -5.51 8.36
N ALA A 86 -10.01 -4.31 8.91
CA ALA A 86 -9.97 -4.09 10.35
C ALA A 86 -11.13 -4.79 11.07
N MET A 87 -12.32 -4.71 10.50
CA MET A 87 -13.51 -5.37 11.06
C MET A 87 -13.41 -6.89 10.99
N LEU A 88 -12.90 -7.45 9.88
CA LEU A 88 -12.69 -8.89 9.74
C LEU A 88 -11.67 -9.43 10.74
N ASN A 89 -10.68 -8.62 11.09
CA ASN A 89 -9.69 -8.96 12.11
C ASN A 89 -10.21 -8.81 13.55
N ASN A 90 -11.32 -8.12 13.73
CA ASN A 90 -11.91 -7.89 15.03
C ASN A 90 -13.45 -8.05 14.97
N PRO A 91 -13.98 -9.25 15.24
CA PRO A 91 -15.42 -9.51 15.19
C PRO A 91 -16.27 -8.59 16.07
N TYR A 92 -15.70 -8.10 17.16
CA TYR A 92 -16.38 -7.17 18.05
C TYR A 92 -16.74 -5.85 17.35
N LEU A 93 -15.89 -5.37 16.45
CA LEU A 93 -16.23 -4.20 15.62
C LEU A 93 -17.43 -4.45 14.71
N ILE A 94 -17.59 -5.68 14.22
CA ILE A 94 -18.73 -6.07 13.39
C ILE A 94 -20.02 -5.98 14.21
N ASP A 95 -20.01 -6.49 15.43
CA ASP A 95 -21.16 -6.47 16.31
C ASP A 95 -21.53 -5.04 16.70
N CYS A 96 -20.55 -4.21 17.01
CA CYS A 96 -20.76 -2.78 17.27
C CYS A 96 -21.35 -2.05 16.06
N ALA A 97 -20.83 -2.32 14.86
CA ALA A 97 -21.34 -1.70 13.64
C ALA A 97 -22.75 -2.14 13.29
N ARG A 98 -23.14 -3.37 13.62
CA ARG A 98 -24.52 -3.85 13.47
C ARG A 98 -25.47 -3.18 14.45
N GLN A 99 -25.00 -2.92 15.64
CA GLN A 99 -25.78 -2.24 16.67
C GLN A 99 -25.88 -0.74 16.42
N TYR A 100 -24.81 -0.14 15.92
CA TYR A 100 -24.70 1.30 15.67
C TYR A 100 -24.14 1.59 14.28
N PRO A 101 -24.90 1.33 13.22
CA PRO A 101 -24.42 1.47 11.85
C PRO A 101 -23.99 2.89 11.49
N ASP A 102 -24.65 3.89 12.06
CA ASP A 102 -24.31 5.29 11.82
C ASP A 102 -22.91 5.67 12.32
N HIS A 103 -22.43 5.05 13.39
CA HIS A 103 -21.09 5.28 13.88
C HIS A 103 -20.02 4.82 12.89
N LEU A 104 -20.26 3.71 12.20
CA LEU A 104 -19.33 3.26 11.14
C LEU A 104 -19.32 4.24 9.96
N VAL A 105 -20.48 4.71 9.53
CA VAL A 105 -20.61 5.73 8.47
C VAL A 105 -19.85 6.99 8.84
N GLU A 106 -20.03 7.45 10.07
CA GLU A 106 -19.36 8.65 10.58
C GLU A 106 -17.86 8.47 10.70
N ALA A 107 -17.39 7.31 11.17
CA ALA A 107 -15.97 7.00 11.26
C ALA A 107 -15.30 7.07 9.89
N ILE A 108 -15.91 6.50 8.84
CA ILE A 108 -15.38 6.56 7.48
C ILE A 108 -15.38 7.99 6.93
N LYS A 109 -16.40 8.79 7.22
CA LYS A 109 -16.45 10.21 6.85
C LYS A 109 -15.33 11.00 7.52
N ASN A 110 -15.10 10.76 8.81
CA ASN A 110 -14.07 11.46 9.58
C ASN A 110 -12.66 11.19 9.07
N VAL A 111 -12.40 10.02 8.53
CA VAL A 111 -11.11 9.70 7.88
C VAL A 111 -10.81 10.69 6.75
N SER A 112 -11.82 11.02 5.93
CA SER A 112 -11.63 12.02 4.87
C SER A 112 -11.42 13.43 5.41
N LEU A 113 -12.22 13.83 6.40
CA LEU A 113 -12.17 15.16 6.98
C LEU A 113 -10.83 15.44 7.69
N THR A 114 -10.25 14.42 8.30
CA THR A 114 -8.99 14.54 9.04
C THR A 114 -7.76 14.31 8.17
N GLY A 115 -7.93 13.82 6.94
CA GLY A 115 -6.83 13.44 6.07
C GLY A 115 -6.03 12.24 6.58
N LEU A 116 -6.57 11.51 7.55
CA LEU A 116 -5.97 10.29 8.08
C LEU A 116 -6.27 9.10 7.17
N THR A 117 -5.69 7.97 7.47
CA THR A 117 -5.93 6.71 6.77
C THR A 117 -6.11 5.59 7.78
N LEU A 118 -6.96 4.64 7.43
CA LEU A 118 -7.15 3.40 8.19
C LEU A 118 -6.10 2.32 7.82
N ASN A 119 -5.09 2.67 7.02
CA ASN A 119 -4.01 1.76 6.69
C ASN A 119 -3.31 1.26 7.97
N PRO A 120 -3.36 -0.04 8.27
CA PRO A 120 -2.80 -0.59 9.50
C PRO A 120 -1.28 -0.43 9.60
N GLU A 121 -0.60 -0.29 8.48
CA GLU A 121 0.85 -0.09 8.45
C GLU A 121 1.27 1.31 8.88
N LEU A 122 0.47 2.32 8.55
CA LEU A 122 0.77 3.70 8.88
C LEU A 122 0.36 4.06 10.32
N ARG A 123 -0.53 3.31 10.93
CA ARG A 123 -1.00 3.48 12.31
C ARG A 123 -1.51 4.89 12.64
N LEU A 124 -2.06 5.59 11.65
CA LEU A 124 -2.56 6.96 11.80
C LEU A 124 -4.02 7.02 12.25
N GLY A 125 -4.78 5.98 11.99
CA GLY A 125 -6.17 5.86 12.40
C GLY A 125 -6.55 4.42 12.72
N TYR A 126 -7.47 4.26 13.66
CA TYR A 126 -8.01 2.97 14.04
C TYR A 126 -9.51 3.05 14.20
N LEU A 127 -10.21 1.98 13.82
CA LEU A 127 -11.59 1.80 14.22
C LEU A 127 -11.60 1.26 15.66
N VAL A 128 -12.24 1.99 16.54
CA VAL A 128 -12.47 1.59 17.92
C VAL A 128 -13.95 1.31 18.12
N PRO A 129 -14.30 0.28 18.90
CA PRO A 129 -15.69 -0.05 19.18
C PRO A 129 -16.36 0.97 20.11
#